data_b51ffba8ac04ef0f559ff262492c6ab0
#
_entry.id   b51ffba8ac04ef0f559ff262492c6ab0
#
_cell.length_a   1.000
_cell.length_b   1.000
_cell.length_c   1.000
_cell.angle_alpha   90.00
_cell.angle_beta   90.00
_cell.angle_gamma   90.00
#
_symmetry.space_group_name_H-M   'P 1'
#
loop_
_entity.id
_entity.type
_entity.pdbx_description
1 polymer ?
#
loop_
_entity_poly.entity_id
_entity_poly.type
_entity_poly.pdbx_seq_one_letter_code
_entity_poly.pdbx_strand_id
1 'polypeptide(L)'
;MHGSLLKIALLSFSLGTCAAVLPRDTGRTSAPSGCSTVGTSGHYSTIGDALSALGSSTADACIFIAAGTYEEQLIIDYAGHLTLYGETTDTQTYKQNTVTITHTISSPEAGSLDNSATVNIKSDLVSVYNINIANGYGSGAQAVALVANADQLGFYACQFTGYQDTLYAKAGHQYYINSRIEGAVDYIFGDASAWFENCDIVSNGAGYITAMSRETTSDTAWYAIDHCNIKAASGVDLTGDVYLGRPWRVLARVIYQYSVLPDIINAKGWHSMADGATPLYYEFNNTGAGSDTSDREYLSTIDAAVTKETVLGDDYKNWVDLSY
;
A
#
# COMPACT_ATOMS: atom_id res chain seq x y z
N MET A 1 31.68 25.63 74.71
CA MET A 1 31.33 26.51 73.57
C MET A 1 31.27 25.66 72.28
N HIS A 2 30.12 25.21 71.91
CA HIS A 2 29.92 24.40 70.72
C HIS A 2 29.14 25.21 69.74
N GLY A 3 29.80 25.64 68.64
CA GLY A 3 29.16 26.29 67.51
C GLY A 3 28.61 25.27 66.53
N SER A 4 27.30 25.26 66.35
CA SER A 4 26.62 24.41 65.34
C SER A 4 26.54 25.20 64.01
N LEU A 5 27.18 24.66 62.97
CA LEU A 5 27.09 25.20 61.61
C LEU A 5 25.86 24.58 60.90
N LEU A 6 24.89 25.46 60.62
CA LEU A 6 23.71 25.13 59.85
C LEU A 6 24.07 25.09 58.35
N LYS A 7 24.02 23.89 57.73
CA LYS A 7 24.18 23.79 56.26
C LYS A 7 22.83 24.05 55.57
N ILE A 8 22.76 25.13 54.85
CA ILE A 8 21.62 25.43 53.95
C ILE A 8 21.88 24.70 52.61
N ALA A 9 21.03 23.76 52.28
CA ALA A 9 21.03 23.11 50.97
C ALA A 9 20.20 23.96 50.01
N LEU A 10 20.85 24.53 48.97
CA LEU A 10 20.14 25.12 47.85
C LEU A 10 19.63 24.02 46.93
N LEU A 11 18.30 23.86 46.85
CA LEU A 11 17.66 23.11 45.76
C LEU A 11 17.62 24.00 44.51
N SER A 12 18.41 23.65 43.52
CA SER A 12 18.27 24.24 42.19
C SER A 12 17.14 23.52 41.43
N PHE A 13 16.02 24.21 41.23
CA PHE A 13 14.97 23.79 40.30
C PHE A 13 15.44 24.11 38.88
N SER A 14 15.73 23.09 38.08
CA SER A 14 15.88 23.23 36.64
C SER A 14 14.48 23.31 36.01
N LEU A 15 14.10 24.47 35.56
CA LEU A 15 12.95 24.63 34.65
C LEU A 15 13.29 23.98 33.32
N GLY A 16 12.80 22.78 33.12
CA GLY A 16 12.81 22.15 31.80
C GLY A 16 11.89 22.95 30.87
N THR A 17 12.47 23.68 29.94
CA THR A 17 11.74 24.29 28.83
C THR A 17 11.20 23.16 27.94
N CYS A 18 9.91 22.88 28.07
CA CYS A 18 9.19 22.05 27.09
C CYS A 18 9.17 22.86 25.79
N ALA A 19 10.09 22.55 24.87
CA ALA A 19 10.02 23.09 23.52
C ALA A 19 8.70 22.60 22.91
N ALA A 20 7.78 23.54 22.67
CA ALA A 20 6.57 23.24 21.90
C ALA A 20 7.05 22.81 20.52
N VAL A 21 6.83 21.53 20.19
CA VAL A 21 6.98 21.05 18.81
C VAL A 21 5.88 21.74 18.03
N LEU A 22 6.25 22.75 17.25
CA LEU A 22 5.34 23.37 16.28
C LEU A 22 4.90 22.24 15.33
N PRO A 23 3.59 22.13 15.02
CA PRO A 23 3.14 21.17 14.03
C PRO A 23 3.91 21.45 12.73
N ARG A 24 4.59 20.43 12.19
CA ARG A 24 5.13 20.50 10.83
C ARG A 24 3.93 20.74 9.92
N ASP A 25 4.03 21.76 9.09
CA ASP A 25 3.12 21.89 7.94
C ASP A 25 3.42 20.71 7.02
N THR A 26 2.58 19.69 7.10
CA THR A 26 2.72 18.46 6.31
C THR A 26 1.88 18.54 5.03
N GLY A 27 1.21 19.67 4.77
CA GLY A 27 0.37 19.86 3.60
C GLY A 27 1.18 20.01 2.30
N ARG A 28 0.62 19.49 1.20
CA ARG A 28 1.05 19.76 -0.18
C ARG A 28 -0.13 20.33 -0.93
N THR A 29 -0.40 21.63 -0.73
CA THR A 29 -1.53 22.37 -1.33
C THR A 29 -1.13 23.19 -2.55
N SER A 30 0.11 23.07 -3.00
CA SER A 30 0.64 23.68 -4.22
C SER A 30 1.69 22.77 -4.85
N ALA A 31 1.87 22.94 -6.16
CA ALA A 31 2.83 22.15 -6.92
C ALA A 31 4.27 22.36 -6.40
N PRO A 32 5.04 21.29 -6.18
CA PRO A 32 6.48 21.39 -6.02
C PRO A 32 7.11 22.06 -7.24
N SER A 33 8.22 22.76 -7.01
CA SER A 33 8.93 23.48 -8.09
C SER A 33 9.33 22.53 -9.22
N GLY A 34 9.03 22.90 -10.45
CA GLY A 34 9.36 22.13 -11.65
C GLY A 34 8.32 21.08 -12.05
N CYS A 35 7.31 20.82 -11.24
CA CYS A 35 6.26 19.89 -11.62
C CYS A 35 5.26 20.50 -12.63
N SER A 36 4.84 19.71 -13.60
CA SER A 36 3.64 19.98 -14.39
C SER A 36 2.40 19.93 -13.50
N THR A 37 1.37 20.75 -13.81
CA THR A 37 0.18 20.83 -12.97
C THR A 37 -1.07 20.39 -13.72
N VAL A 38 -1.92 19.61 -13.05
CA VAL A 38 -3.21 19.13 -13.56
C VAL A 38 -4.34 19.70 -12.72
N GLY A 39 -5.42 20.13 -13.35
CA GLY A 39 -6.63 20.65 -12.72
C GLY A 39 -7.17 21.88 -13.42
N THR A 40 -8.23 22.48 -12.88
CA THR A 40 -8.96 23.60 -13.53
C THR A 40 -8.10 24.84 -13.77
N SER A 41 -7.07 25.05 -12.98
CA SER A 41 -6.09 26.14 -13.13
C SER A 41 -4.67 25.62 -13.46
N GLY A 42 -4.53 24.34 -13.78
CA GLY A 42 -3.27 23.69 -14.12
C GLY A 42 -2.86 23.96 -15.59
N HIS A 43 -1.66 23.48 -15.94
CA HIS A 43 -1.18 23.46 -17.34
C HIS A 43 -2.02 22.50 -18.18
N TYR A 44 -2.53 21.42 -17.56
CA TYR A 44 -3.34 20.39 -18.18
C TYR A 44 -4.66 20.24 -17.46
N SER A 45 -5.72 19.92 -18.20
CA SER A 45 -7.05 19.65 -17.64
C SER A 45 -7.22 18.20 -17.21
N THR A 46 -6.45 17.28 -17.81
CA THR A 46 -6.48 15.84 -17.54
C THR A 46 -5.09 15.31 -17.17
N ILE A 47 -5.06 14.20 -16.44
CA ILE A 47 -3.81 13.52 -16.09
C ILE A 47 -3.21 12.87 -17.34
N GLY A 48 -4.06 12.31 -18.21
CA GLY A 48 -3.66 11.70 -19.46
C GLY A 48 -2.93 12.67 -20.38
N ASP A 49 -3.39 13.95 -20.48
CA ASP A 49 -2.71 14.98 -21.26
C ASP A 49 -1.33 15.32 -20.67
N ALA A 50 -1.23 15.41 -19.34
CA ALA A 50 0.04 15.66 -18.66
C ALA A 50 1.05 14.53 -18.88
N LEU A 51 0.60 13.27 -18.77
CA LEU A 51 1.43 12.09 -19.08
C LEU A 51 1.88 12.08 -20.53
N SER A 52 0.96 12.35 -21.46
CA SER A 52 1.26 12.39 -22.90
C SER A 52 2.30 13.47 -23.24
N ALA A 53 2.26 14.60 -22.57
CA ALA A 53 3.20 15.70 -22.77
C ALA A 53 4.64 15.40 -22.32
N LEU A 54 4.86 14.37 -21.49
CA LEU A 54 6.20 13.89 -21.12
C LEU A 54 6.93 13.30 -22.35
N GLY A 55 6.19 12.74 -23.30
CA GLY A 55 6.73 12.18 -24.55
C GLY A 55 7.73 11.05 -24.29
N SER A 56 8.79 11.02 -25.10
CA SER A 56 9.87 10.03 -25.02
C SER A 56 11.09 10.50 -24.18
N SER A 57 10.92 11.49 -23.33
CA SER A 57 11.99 11.95 -22.43
C SER A 57 12.35 10.85 -21.40
N THR A 58 13.60 10.84 -20.99
CA THR A 58 14.13 9.98 -19.91
C THR A 58 14.59 10.77 -18.70
N ALA A 59 14.36 12.09 -18.69
CA ALA A 59 14.69 12.94 -17.54
C ALA A 59 13.69 12.71 -16.40
N ASP A 60 14.10 12.98 -15.17
CA ASP A 60 13.17 12.98 -14.05
C ASP A 60 12.03 13.97 -14.30
N ALA A 61 10.81 13.53 -14.01
CA ALA A 61 9.60 14.31 -14.21
C ALA A 61 8.68 14.23 -13.00
N CYS A 62 7.90 15.29 -12.78
CA CYS A 62 6.84 15.25 -11.78
C CYS A 62 5.57 15.92 -12.27
N ILE A 63 4.43 15.37 -11.82
CA ILE A 63 3.10 15.90 -12.08
C ILE A 63 2.41 16.13 -10.73
N PHE A 64 1.99 17.36 -10.47
CA PHE A 64 1.13 17.72 -9.34
C PHE A 64 -0.32 17.76 -9.82
N ILE A 65 -1.19 17.03 -9.12
CA ILE A 65 -2.60 16.88 -9.42
C ILE A 65 -3.38 17.63 -8.33
N ALA A 66 -4.11 18.67 -8.73
CA ALA A 66 -4.95 19.46 -7.84
C ALA A 66 -6.17 18.65 -7.35
N ALA A 67 -6.77 19.08 -6.25
CA ALA A 67 -7.95 18.47 -5.67
C ALA A 67 -9.06 18.28 -6.70
N GLY A 68 -9.63 17.08 -6.77
CA GLY A 68 -10.68 16.73 -7.72
C GLY A 68 -10.86 15.22 -7.92
N THR A 69 -11.92 14.89 -8.64
CA THR A 69 -12.17 13.53 -9.14
C THR A 69 -11.94 13.51 -10.63
N TYR A 70 -11.04 12.63 -11.07
CA TYR A 70 -10.62 12.45 -12.45
C TYR A 70 -11.15 11.09 -12.93
N GLU A 71 -12.17 11.13 -13.78
CA GLU A 71 -12.74 9.93 -14.40
C GLU A 71 -11.88 9.56 -15.62
N GLU A 72 -10.75 8.92 -15.37
CA GLU A 72 -9.77 8.56 -16.38
C GLU A 72 -9.31 7.11 -16.22
N GLN A 73 -8.99 6.46 -17.33
CA GLN A 73 -8.25 5.22 -17.37
C GLN A 73 -6.85 5.51 -17.88
N LEU A 74 -5.82 5.27 -17.07
CA LEU A 74 -4.46 5.73 -17.33
C LEU A 74 -3.50 4.58 -17.57
N ILE A 75 -2.63 4.74 -18.57
CA ILE A 75 -1.42 3.92 -18.72
C ILE A 75 -0.22 4.83 -18.46
N ILE A 76 0.63 4.41 -17.51
CA ILE A 76 1.88 5.09 -17.20
C ILE A 76 3.01 4.26 -17.82
N ASP A 77 3.62 4.80 -18.84
CA ASP A 77 4.71 4.19 -19.61
C ASP A 77 5.73 5.29 -19.95
N TYR A 78 6.43 5.76 -18.93
CA TYR A 78 7.41 6.83 -19.02
C TYR A 78 8.82 6.31 -18.72
N ALA A 79 9.76 6.55 -19.63
CA ALA A 79 11.10 5.95 -19.56
C ALA A 79 12.05 6.56 -18.50
N GLY A 80 11.67 7.69 -17.89
CA GLY A 80 12.42 8.34 -16.81
C GLY A 80 11.78 8.09 -15.44
N HIS A 81 12.40 8.58 -14.39
CA HIS A 81 11.79 8.59 -13.05
C HIS A 81 10.58 9.54 -13.04
N LEU A 82 9.40 9.02 -12.69
CA LEU A 82 8.16 9.79 -12.65
C LEU A 82 7.62 9.87 -11.22
N THR A 83 7.35 11.09 -10.77
CA THR A 83 6.66 11.31 -9.51
C THR A 83 5.29 11.93 -9.73
N LEU A 84 4.24 11.29 -9.18
CA LEU A 84 2.89 11.83 -9.13
C LEU A 84 2.56 12.32 -7.72
N TYR A 85 2.21 13.58 -7.60
CA TYR A 85 1.82 14.21 -6.34
C TYR A 85 0.35 14.60 -6.34
N GLY A 86 -0.45 14.04 -5.45
CA GLY A 86 -1.80 14.53 -5.17
C GLY A 86 -1.76 15.73 -4.20
N GLU A 87 -2.66 16.68 -4.41
CA GLU A 87 -2.93 17.73 -3.43
C GLU A 87 -3.48 17.11 -2.13
N THR A 88 -2.94 17.55 -0.98
CA THR A 88 -3.36 17.06 0.34
C THR A 88 -3.06 18.09 1.42
N THR A 89 -3.79 18.07 2.51
CA THR A 89 -3.50 18.86 3.73
C THR A 89 -2.58 18.13 4.71
N ASP A 90 -2.31 16.83 4.50
CA ASP A 90 -1.37 16.05 5.29
C ASP A 90 -0.73 14.96 4.42
N THR A 91 0.58 15.09 4.17
CA THR A 91 1.33 14.15 3.33
C THR A 91 1.53 12.78 3.97
N GLN A 92 1.46 12.68 5.30
CA GLN A 92 1.78 11.46 6.04
C GLN A 92 0.63 10.46 6.13
N THR A 93 -0.57 10.83 5.63
CA THR A 93 -1.76 9.98 5.70
C THR A 93 -2.63 10.06 4.46
N TYR A 94 -3.17 8.93 4.05
CA TYR A 94 -4.17 8.85 2.97
C TYR A 94 -5.50 9.54 3.33
N LYS A 95 -5.79 9.76 4.62
CA LYS A 95 -7.08 10.28 5.11
C LYS A 95 -7.39 11.71 4.70
N GLN A 96 -6.37 12.44 4.28
CA GLN A 96 -6.47 13.83 3.84
C GLN A 96 -6.27 13.98 2.33
N ASN A 97 -6.28 12.88 1.59
CA ASN A 97 -6.19 12.91 0.13
C ASN A 97 -7.41 13.56 -0.48
N THR A 98 -7.19 14.50 -1.38
CA THR A 98 -8.24 15.25 -2.08
C THR A 98 -8.31 14.91 -3.57
N VAL A 99 -7.41 14.07 -4.05
CA VAL A 99 -7.31 13.64 -5.45
C VAL A 99 -7.80 12.21 -5.56
N THR A 100 -8.77 11.97 -6.46
CA THR A 100 -9.26 10.63 -6.78
C THR A 100 -9.22 10.40 -8.27
N ILE A 101 -8.55 9.34 -8.71
CA ILE A 101 -8.59 8.81 -10.08
C ILE A 101 -9.54 7.61 -10.05
N THR A 102 -10.56 7.62 -10.90
CA THR A 102 -11.58 6.57 -10.91
C THR A 102 -11.97 6.16 -12.32
N HIS A 103 -12.29 4.89 -12.48
CA HIS A 103 -12.92 4.34 -13.65
C HIS A 103 -13.86 3.20 -13.22
N THR A 104 -14.80 2.80 -14.09
CA THR A 104 -15.78 1.75 -13.76
C THR A 104 -15.87 0.78 -14.92
N ILE A 105 -15.11 -0.32 -14.85
CA ILE A 105 -15.15 -1.41 -15.83
C ILE A 105 -14.66 -2.71 -15.20
N SER A 106 -15.32 -3.81 -15.51
CA SER A 106 -14.89 -5.15 -15.08
C SER A 106 -13.90 -5.76 -16.08
N SER A 107 -13.15 -6.76 -15.62
CA SER A 107 -12.22 -7.51 -16.45
C SER A 107 -12.89 -8.24 -17.62
N PRO A 108 -14.07 -8.89 -17.46
CA PRO A 108 -14.80 -9.45 -18.59
C PRO A 108 -15.20 -8.41 -19.65
N GLU A 109 -15.63 -7.21 -19.23
CA GLU A 109 -15.99 -6.11 -20.16
C GLU A 109 -14.77 -5.53 -20.86
N ALA A 110 -13.67 -5.37 -20.14
CA ALA A 110 -12.40 -4.83 -20.67
C ALA A 110 -11.59 -5.86 -21.48
N GLY A 111 -11.92 -7.15 -21.36
CA GLY A 111 -11.24 -8.26 -22.02
C GLY A 111 -9.99 -8.79 -21.30
N SER A 112 -9.53 -8.13 -20.23
CA SER A 112 -8.44 -8.62 -19.37
C SER A 112 -8.40 -7.88 -18.05
N LEU A 113 -7.67 -8.41 -17.06
CA LEU A 113 -7.36 -7.74 -15.80
C LEU A 113 -6.62 -6.42 -16.04
N ASP A 114 -5.58 -6.43 -16.85
CA ASP A 114 -4.77 -5.25 -17.17
C ASP A 114 -5.62 -4.12 -17.81
N ASN A 115 -6.54 -4.48 -18.69
CA ASN A 115 -7.40 -3.51 -19.36
C ASN A 115 -8.54 -2.99 -18.46
N SER A 116 -8.86 -3.68 -17.36
CA SER A 116 -9.85 -3.19 -16.41
C SER A 116 -9.27 -2.17 -15.41
N ALA A 117 -7.95 -2.04 -15.37
CA ALA A 117 -7.30 -1.15 -14.41
C ALA A 117 -7.66 0.31 -14.63
N THR A 118 -7.99 1.01 -13.56
CA THR A 118 -8.08 2.47 -13.57
C THR A 118 -6.72 3.10 -13.86
N VAL A 119 -5.67 2.60 -13.21
CA VAL A 119 -4.28 2.99 -13.49
C VAL A 119 -3.46 1.74 -13.75
N ASN A 120 -2.72 1.70 -14.85
CA ASN A 120 -1.81 0.63 -15.22
C ASN A 120 -0.39 1.20 -15.39
N ILE A 121 0.51 0.88 -14.46
CA ILE A 121 1.91 1.30 -14.48
C ILE A 121 2.74 0.22 -15.16
N LYS A 122 3.46 0.60 -16.23
CA LYS A 122 4.27 -0.29 -17.06
C LYS A 122 5.74 0.13 -17.14
N SER A 123 6.11 1.24 -16.51
CA SER A 123 7.47 1.75 -16.47
C SER A 123 8.02 1.74 -15.05
N ASP A 124 9.30 1.49 -14.93
CA ASP A 124 10.04 1.45 -13.66
C ASP A 124 10.18 2.85 -13.05
N LEU A 125 10.57 2.92 -11.80
CA LEU A 125 10.88 4.17 -11.10
C LEU A 125 9.70 5.15 -11.03
N VAL A 126 8.50 4.66 -10.68
CA VAL A 126 7.34 5.51 -10.47
C VAL A 126 7.02 5.64 -8.98
N SER A 127 6.92 6.88 -8.51
CA SER A 127 6.54 7.22 -7.14
C SER A 127 5.20 7.96 -7.12
N VAL A 128 4.26 7.49 -6.31
CA VAL A 128 2.90 8.05 -6.21
C VAL A 128 2.62 8.48 -4.77
N TYR A 129 2.23 9.73 -4.59
CA TYR A 129 1.99 10.31 -3.28
C TYR A 129 0.59 10.87 -3.13
N ASN A 130 -0.13 10.45 -2.09
CA ASN A 130 -1.43 11.01 -1.67
C ASN A 130 -2.50 11.04 -2.78
N ILE A 131 -2.63 9.96 -3.51
CA ILE A 131 -3.65 9.80 -4.56
C ILE A 131 -4.55 8.60 -4.21
N ASN A 132 -5.86 8.79 -4.37
CA ASN A 132 -6.84 7.72 -4.33
C ASN A 132 -7.04 7.16 -5.75
N ILE A 133 -7.00 5.85 -5.90
CA ILE A 133 -7.23 5.14 -7.16
C ILE A 133 -8.36 4.13 -6.91
N ALA A 134 -9.43 4.21 -7.68
CA ALA A 134 -10.60 3.39 -7.47
C ALA A 134 -11.14 2.78 -8.77
N ASN A 135 -11.56 1.51 -8.71
CA ASN A 135 -12.46 0.96 -9.72
C ASN A 135 -13.86 0.83 -9.11
N GLY A 136 -14.81 1.56 -9.67
CA GLY A 136 -16.18 1.70 -9.16
C GLY A 136 -17.12 0.54 -9.49
N TYR A 137 -16.65 -0.55 -10.10
CA TYR A 137 -17.50 -1.65 -10.57
C TYR A 137 -18.24 -2.37 -9.41
N GLY A 138 -17.57 -2.56 -8.28
CA GLY A 138 -18.15 -3.25 -7.13
C GLY A 138 -18.07 -4.79 -7.25
N SER A 139 -19.10 -5.49 -6.71
CA SER A 139 -19.15 -6.96 -6.68
C SER A 139 -19.64 -7.54 -8.01
N GLY A 140 -19.29 -8.81 -8.27
CA GLY A 140 -19.81 -9.59 -9.40
C GLY A 140 -18.76 -10.01 -10.42
N ALA A 141 -17.66 -9.28 -10.56
CA ALA A 141 -16.52 -9.67 -11.39
C ALA A 141 -15.25 -8.98 -10.91
N GLN A 142 -14.09 -9.44 -11.41
CA GLN A 142 -12.80 -8.80 -11.19
C GLN A 142 -12.79 -7.40 -11.82
N ALA A 143 -12.26 -6.42 -11.10
CA ALA A 143 -12.21 -5.04 -11.55
C ALA A 143 -11.05 -4.30 -10.85
N VAL A 144 -9.95 -4.11 -11.58
CA VAL A 144 -8.69 -3.66 -11.01
C VAL A 144 -8.68 -2.14 -10.84
N ALA A 145 -8.30 -1.65 -9.66
CA ALA A 145 -8.02 -0.23 -9.47
C ALA A 145 -6.60 0.10 -9.95
N LEU A 146 -5.59 -0.65 -9.50
CA LEU A 146 -4.19 -0.45 -9.88
C LEU A 146 -3.56 -1.75 -10.39
N VAL A 147 -2.97 -1.71 -11.58
CA VAL A 147 -1.97 -2.67 -12.02
C VAL A 147 -0.58 -2.03 -11.84
N ALA A 148 0.22 -2.63 -10.96
CA ALA A 148 1.63 -2.30 -10.74
C ALA A 148 2.49 -3.38 -11.42
N ASN A 149 2.95 -3.10 -12.65
CA ASN A 149 3.63 -4.07 -13.53
C ASN A 149 4.98 -3.53 -13.99
N ALA A 150 5.84 -3.20 -13.02
CA ALA A 150 7.17 -2.67 -13.27
C ALA A 150 8.02 -2.74 -11.99
N ASP A 151 9.28 -2.38 -12.09
CA ASP A 151 10.22 -2.42 -10.97
C ASP A 151 10.34 -1.06 -10.25
N GLN A 152 10.68 -1.10 -8.95
CA GLN A 152 10.96 0.07 -8.13
C GLN A 152 9.78 1.07 -8.07
N LEU A 153 8.59 0.55 -7.74
CA LEU A 153 7.38 1.35 -7.59
C LEU A 153 7.12 1.70 -6.11
N GLY A 154 6.92 2.99 -5.82
CA GLY A 154 6.65 3.50 -4.48
C GLY A 154 5.27 4.15 -4.36
N PHE A 155 4.50 3.78 -3.32
CA PHE A 155 3.16 4.31 -3.05
C PHE A 155 3.08 4.82 -1.61
N TYR A 156 2.95 6.12 -1.44
CA TYR A 156 3.08 6.81 -0.17
C TYR A 156 1.76 7.50 0.21
N ALA A 157 1.15 7.06 1.30
CA ALA A 157 -0.13 7.59 1.78
C ALA A 157 -1.22 7.61 0.69
N CYS A 158 -1.30 6.54 -0.12
CA CYS A 158 -2.27 6.35 -1.19
C CYS A 158 -3.50 5.57 -0.70
N GLN A 159 -4.57 5.56 -1.50
CA GLN A 159 -5.72 4.70 -1.27
C GLN A 159 -6.09 3.96 -2.54
N PHE A 160 -6.29 2.64 -2.44
CA PHE A 160 -6.73 1.76 -3.53
C PHE A 160 -8.06 1.15 -3.14
N THR A 161 -9.09 1.34 -3.96
CA THR A 161 -10.46 0.91 -3.62
C THR A 161 -11.08 0.13 -4.78
N GLY A 162 -11.61 -1.04 -4.45
CA GLY A 162 -12.34 -1.92 -5.34
C GLY A 162 -13.16 -2.93 -4.55
N TYR A 163 -13.45 -4.07 -5.16
CA TYR A 163 -14.12 -5.20 -4.49
C TYR A 163 -13.37 -6.51 -4.74
N GLN A 164 -13.30 -7.00 -5.97
CA GLN A 164 -12.52 -8.16 -6.35
C GLN A 164 -11.35 -7.73 -7.22
N ASP A 165 -10.12 -8.20 -6.86
CA ASP A 165 -8.90 -7.92 -7.61
C ASP A 165 -8.52 -6.41 -7.62
N THR A 166 -8.58 -5.74 -6.47
CA THR A 166 -8.37 -4.27 -6.38
C THR A 166 -6.95 -3.85 -6.78
N LEU A 167 -5.93 -4.49 -6.19
CA LEU A 167 -4.51 -4.20 -6.41
C LEU A 167 -3.80 -5.39 -7.05
N TYR A 168 -3.48 -5.25 -8.33
CA TYR A 168 -2.65 -6.21 -9.04
C TYR A 168 -1.17 -5.84 -8.88
N ALA A 169 -0.54 -6.29 -7.79
CA ALA A 169 0.90 -6.24 -7.58
C ALA A 169 1.57 -7.29 -8.49
N LYS A 170 1.73 -6.94 -9.79
CA LYS A 170 1.91 -7.91 -10.88
C LYS A 170 3.34 -8.38 -11.01
N ALA A 171 4.33 -7.48 -10.94
CA ALA A 171 5.74 -7.81 -11.11
C ALA A 171 6.66 -6.74 -10.51
N GLY A 172 7.96 -7.06 -10.34
CA GLY A 172 8.99 -6.16 -9.84
C GLY A 172 8.93 -5.92 -8.33
N HIS A 173 9.69 -4.92 -7.85
CA HIS A 173 9.75 -4.54 -6.45
C HIS A 173 8.82 -3.36 -6.17
N GLN A 174 8.00 -3.47 -5.13
CA GLN A 174 6.94 -2.50 -4.85
C GLN A 174 6.89 -2.19 -3.36
N TYR A 175 6.79 -0.91 -3.03
CA TYR A 175 6.71 -0.42 -1.66
C TYR A 175 5.44 0.39 -1.43
N TYR A 176 4.70 0.04 -0.40
CA TYR A 176 3.45 0.68 0.01
C TYR A 176 3.55 1.08 1.47
N ILE A 177 3.38 2.36 1.79
CA ILE A 177 3.44 2.83 3.18
C ILE A 177 2.32 3.82 3.49
N ASN A 178 1.83 3.78 4.75
CA ASN A 178 0.78 4.67 5.27
C ASN A 178 -0.48 4.71 4.37
N SER A 179 -0.70 3.66 3.60
CA SER A 179 -1.72 3.58 2.55
C SER A 179 -2.92 2.75 3.00
N ARG A 180 -4.02 2.88 2.27
CA ARG A 180 -5.22 2.05 2.44
C ARG A 180 -5.43 1.18 1.22
N ILE A 181 -5.62 -0.12 1.42
CA ILE A 181 -6.02 -1.06 0.37
C ILE A 181 -7.35 -1.68 0.78
N GLU A 182 -8.37 -1.55 -0.06
CA GLU A 182 -9.73 -1.99 0.24
C GLU A 182 -10.30 -2.88 -0.85
N GLY A 183 -10.90 -4.00 -0.41
CA GLY A 183 -11.61 -4.95 -1.27
C GLY A 183 -12.22 -6.08 -0.45
N ALA A 184 -12.73 -7.12 -1.12
CA ALA A 184 -13.29 -8.32 -0.50
C ALA A 184 -12.57 -9.59 -0.94
N VAL A 185 -12.39 -9.78 -2.25
CA VAL A 185 -11.89 -11.05 -2.82
C VAL A 185 -10.58 -10.80 -3.55
N ASP A 186 -9.51 -11.48 -3.11
CA ASP A 186 -8.19 -11.45 -3.77
C ASP A 186 -7.69 -10.04 -4.04
N TYR A 187 -7.96 -9.12 -3.12
CA TYR A 187 -7.82 -7.70 -3.40
C TYR A 187 -6.38 -7.17 -3.34
N ILE A 188 -5.41 -8.03 -2.98
CA ILE A 188 -3.97 -7.87 -3.19
C ILE A 188 -3.48 -9.13 -3.88
N PHE A 189 -3.17 -9.07 -5.18
CA PHE A 189 -2.85 -10.27 -5.94
C PHE A 189 -1.73 -10.04 -6.96
N GLY A 190 -1.13 -11.11 -7.49
CA GLY A 190 -0.04 -11.05 -8.45
C GLY A 190 1.26 -11.71 -7.97
N ASP A 191 2.39 -11.37 -8.61
CA ASP A 191 3.69 -12.03 -8.45
C ASP A 191 4.85 -11.06 -8.14
N ALA A 192 4.54 -9.86 -7.66
CA ALA A 192 5.56 -8.88 -7.30
C ALA A 192 6.26 -9.25 -5.98
N SER A 193 7.46 -8.70 -5.78
CA SER A 193 8.06 -8.55 -4.46
C SER A 193 7.51 -7.28 -3.83
N ALA A 194 6.51 -7.38 -2.96
CA ALA A 194 5.77 -6.24 -2.44
C ALA A 194 5.87 -6.14 -0.90
N TRP A 195 6.26 -4.97 -0.42
CA TRP A 195 6.32 -4.63 1.00
C TRP A 195 5.23 -3.63 1.35
N PHE A 196 4.34 -4.02 2.23
CA PHE A 196 3.27 -3.18 2.76
C PHE A 196 3.62 -2.81 4.20
N GLU A 197 3.82 -1.53 4.47
CA GLU A 197 4.23 -1.03 5.78
C GLU A 197 3.21 -0.04 6.35
N ASN A 198 2.81 -0.28 7.59
CA ASN A 198 1.89 0.63 8.29
C ASN A 198 0.62 0.97 7.49
N CYS A 199 0.12 0.01 6.71
CA CYS A 199 -1.06 0.16 5.87
C CYS A 199 -2.34 -0.26 6.61
N ASP A 200 -3.45 0.36 6.27
CA ASP A 200 -4.80 -0.13 6.58
C ASP A 200 -5.24 -1.09 5.47
N ILE A 201 -5.33 -2.39 5.76
CA ILE A 201 -5.83 -3.43 4.88
C ILE A 201 -7.30 -3.67 5.24
N VAL A 202 -8.22 -3.32 4.35
CA VAL A 202 -9.63 -3.17 4.69
C VAL A 202 -10.50 -4.13 3.87
N SER A 203 -11.19 -5.03 4.57
CA SER A 203 -12.17 -5.91 3.92
C SER A 203 -13.55 -5.29 3.92
N ASN A 204 -14.15 -5.09 2.73
CA ASN A 204 -15.50 -4.58 2.55
C ASN A 204 -16.54 -5.66 2.22
N GLY A 205 -16.14 -6.93 2.29
CA GLY A 205 -16.96 -8.13 2.17
C GLY A 205 -16.19 -9.37 2.61
N ALA A 206 -16.89 -10.48 2.77
CA ALA A 206 -16.28 -11.78 3.05
C ALA A 206 -15.38 -12.22 1.89
N GLY A 207 -14.23 -12.85 2.19
CA GLY A 207 -13.33 -13.35 1.16
C GLY A 207 -11.87 -13.47 1.57
N TYR A 208 -10.95 -13.03 0.71
CA TYR A 208 -9.52 -13.30 0.82
C TYR A 208 -8.72 -12.02 0.61
N ILE A 209 -7.76 -11.76 1.49
CA ILE A 209 -6.92 -10.56 1.39
C ILE A 209 -5.92 -10.74 0.24
N THR A 210 -5.10 -11.79 0.29
CA THR A 210 -4.05 -12.01 -0.71
C THR A 210 -4.33 -13.19 -1.63
N ALA A 211 -3.94 -13.08 -2.90
CA ALA A 211 -3.90 -14.17 -3.88
C ALA A 211 -2.59 -14.10 -4.66
N MET A 212 -1.50 -14.56 -4.06
CA MET A 212 -0.18 -14.49 -4.70
C MET A 212 0.00 -15.56 -5.77
N SER A 213 0.67 -15.22 -6.87
CA SER A 213 0.81 -16.09 -8.05
C SER A 213 2.22 -16.61 -8.30
N ARG A 214 3.07 -16.68 -7.29
CA ARG A 214 4.40 -17.30 -7.42
C ARG A 214 4.26 -18.77 -7.80
N GLU A 215 4.97 -19.19 -8.86
CA GLU A 215 4.83 -20.53 -9.46
C GLU A 215 6.11 -21.37 -9.43
N THR A 216 7.29 -20.76 -9.39
CA THR A 216 8.57 -21.47 -9.43
C THR A 216 9.41 -21.25 -8.18
N THR A 217 10.29 -22.18 -7.85
CA THR A 217 11.20 -22.08 -6.70
C THR A 217 12.31 -21.05 -6.91
N SER A 218 12.66 -20.78 -8.19
CA SER A 218 13.66 -19.76 -8.55
C SER A 218 13.13 -18.33 -8.44
N ASP A 219 11.80 -18.16 -8.39
CA ASP A 219 11.19 -16.88 -8.16
C ASP A 219 11.40 -16.44 -6.71
N THR A 220 11.90 -15.23 -6.51
CA THR A 220 12.23 -14.66 -5.20
C THR A 220 11.10 -13.81 -4.63
N ALA A 221 10.00 -13.64 -5.36
CA ALA A 221 8.89 -12.77 -4.96
C ALA A 221 8.30 -13.09 -3.57
N TRP A 222 7.92 -12.04 -2.84
CA TRP A 222 7.26 -12.08 -1.54
C TRP A 222 6.15 -11.04 -1.45
N TYR A 223 5.08 -11.35 -0.71
CA TYR A 223 4.25 -10.32 -0.08
C TYR A 223 4.58 -10.26 1.40
N ALA A 224 5.06 -9.10 1.87
CA ALA A 224 5.29 -8.83 3.29
C ALA A 224 4.30 -7.78 3.79
N ILE A 225 3.40 -8.19 4.70
CA ILE A 225 2.40 -7.34 5.35
C ILE A 225 2.95 -7.00 6.74
N ASP A 226 3.62 -5.85 6.83
CA ASP A 226 4.43 -5.47 7.99
C ASP A 226 3.81 -4.29 8.76
N HIS A 227 3.63 -4.43 10.08
CA HIS A 227 3.04 -3.39 10.93
C HIS A 227 1.70 -2.85 10.41
N CYS A 228 0.94 -3.66 9.66
CA CYS A 228 -0.33 -3.27 9.08
C CYS A 228 -1.50 -3.48 10.05
N ASN A 229 -2.58 -2.73 9.81
CA ASN A 229 -3.82 -2.86 10.54
C ASN A 229 -4.91 -3.44 9.63
N ILE A 230 -5.22 -4.72 9.85
CA ILE A 230 -6.29 -5.40 9.12
C ILE A 230 -7.62 -5.06 9.81
N LYS A 231 -8.67 -4.77 9.04
CA LYS A 231 -9.99 -4.41 9.60
C LYS A 231 -11.12 -4.58 8.61
N ALA A 232 -12.36 -4.67 9.13
CA ALA A 232 -13.56 -4.53 8.31
C ALA A 232 -13.78 -3.06 7.89
N ALA A 233 -14.44 -2.86 6.76
CA ALA A 233 -14.97 -1.57 6.38
C ALA A 233 -16.05 -1.11 7.40
N SER A 234 -16.23 0.19 7.53
CA SER A 234 -17.19 0.74 8.49
C SER A 234 -18.61 0.23 8.23
N GLY A 235 -19.26 -0.31 9.27
CA GLY A 235 -20.64 -0.80 9.21
C GLY A 235 -20.79 -2.21 8.60
N VAL A 236 -19.70 -2.91 8.34
CA VAL A 236 -19.72 -4.30 7.84
C VAL A 236 -19.27 -5.24 8.95
N ASP A 237 -20.09 -6.25 9.26
CA ASP A 237 -19.74 -7.36 10.17
C ASP A 237 -19.17 -8.52 9.35
N LEU A 238 -17.91 -8.88 9.61
CA LEU A 238 -17.16 -9.92 8.92
C LEU A 238 -16.51 -10.91 9.89
N THR A 239 -17.05 -11.04 11.11
CA THR A 239 -16.43 -11.89 12.14
C THR A 239 -16.21 -13.33 11.63
N GLY A 240 -14.94 -13.73 11.47
CA GLY A 240 -14.53 -15.04 10.99
C GLY A 240 -14.70 -15.29 9.48
N ASP A 241 -15.04 -14.28 8.69
CA ASP A 241 -15.40 -14.43 7.26
C ASP A 241 -14.27 -14.04 6.29
N VAL A 242 -13.11 -13.58 6.82
CA VAL A 242 -11.99 -13.13 6.00
C VAL A 242 -10.79 -14.06 6.19
N TYR A 243 -10.20 -14.50 5.09
CA TYR A 243 -8.95 -15.25 5.09
C TYR A 243 -7.77 -14.32 4.79
N LEU A 244 -6.61 -14.61 5.38
CA LEU A 244 -5.35 -13.89 5.11
C LEU A 244 -4.93 -14.03 3.64
N GLY A 245 -5.26 -15.16 3.03
CA GLY A 245 -5.05 -15.37 1.61
C GLY A 245 -5.29 -16.79 1.13
N ARG A 246 -5.09 -16.96 -0.17
CA ARG A 246 -5.15 -18.26 -0.87
C ARG A 246 -4.12 -18.29 -2.02
N PRO A 247 -3.58 -19.47 -2.39
CA PRO A 247 -2.53 -19.56 -3.40
C PRO A 247 -3.13 -19.53 -4.81
N TRP A 248 -3.03 -18.40 -5.52
CA TRP A 248 -3.43 -18.35 -6.93
C TRP A 248 -2.54 -19.25 -7.78
N ARG A 249 -1.25 -19.36 -7.43
CA ARG A 249 -0.33 -20.36 -7.97
C ARG A 249 0.31 -21.16 -6.85
N VAL A 250 0.88 -22.32 -7.22
CA VAL A 250 1.23 -23.42 -6.31
C VAL A 250 2.26 -23.09 -5.22
N LEU A 251 3.10 -22.08 -5.42
CA LEU A 251 4.18 -21.71 -4.51
C LEU A 251 4.03 -20.29 -3.95
N ALA A 252 2.80 -19.78 -3.84
CA ALA A 252 2.53 -18.48 -3.23
C ALA A 252 3.33 -18.28 -1.94
N ARG A 253 3.86 -17.07 -1.70
CA ARG A 253 4.72 -16.78 -0.56
C ARG A 253 4.36 -15.44 0.09
N VAL A 254 3.74 -15.51 1.27
CA VAL A 254 3.20 -14.35 1.99
C VAL A 254 3.57 -14.43 3.45
N ILE A 255 3.93 -13.30 4.05
CA ILE A 255 4.10 -13.16 5.49
C ILE A 255 3.25 -12.01 6.02
N TYR A 256 2.56 -12.24 7.13
CA TYR A 256 2.03 -11.20 8.00
C TYR A 256 2.91 -11.12 9.22
N GLN A 257 3.49 -9.96 9.49
CA GLN A 257 4.38 -9.77 10.62
C GLN A 257 4.07 -8.46 11.36
N TYR A 258 4.13 -8.50 12.69
CA TYR A 258 3.89 -7.36 13.58
C TYR A 258 2.57 -6.63 13.32
N SER A 259 1.63 -7.27 12.65
CA SER A 259 0.37 -6.70 12.21
C SER A 259 -0.77 -6.97 13.19
N VAL A 260 -1.83 -6.18 13.14
CA VAL A 260 -3.03 -6.38 13.95
C VAL A 260 -4.03 -7.18 13.14
N LEU A 261 -4.35 -8.39 13.59
CA LEU A 261 -5.32 -9.31 13.00
C LEU A 261 -6.56 -9.35 13.88
N PRO A 262 -7.66 -8.68 13.52
CA PRO A 262 -8.88 -8.66 14.31
C PRO A 262 -9.68 -9.96 14.17
N ASP A 263 -10.83 -10.01 14.85
CA ASP A 263 -11.76 -11.13 14.84
C ASP A 263 -12.46 -11.43 13.50
N ILE A 264 -12.29 -10.57 12.51
CA ILE A 264 -12.75 -10.86 11.14
C ILE A 264 -11.96 -12.00 10.49
N ILE A 265 -10.74 -12.29 10.98
CA ILE A 265 -9.90 -13.33 10.41
C ILE A 265 -10.44 -14.72 10.80
N ASN A 266 -10.71 -15.55 9.79
CA ASN A 266 -11.12 -16.92 9.96
C ASN A 266 -10.06 -17.72 10.73
N ALA A 267 -10.46 -18.59 11.65
CA ALA A 267 -9.53 -19.39 12.46
C ALA A 267 -8.55 -20.22 11.60
N LYS A 268 -8.99 -20.69 10.43
CA LYS A 268 -8.12 -21.38 9.47
C LYS A 268 -7.05 -20.48 8.85
N GLY A 269 -7.21 -19.18 8.88
CA GLY A 269 -6.29 -18.15 8.38
C GLY A 269 -6.12 -18.15 6.87
N TRP A 270 -5.85 -19.29 6.27
CA TRP A 270 -5.54 -19.46 4.85
C TRP A 270 -6.52 -20.43 4.20
N HIS A 271 -6.69 -20.31 2.89
CA HIS A 271 -7.62 -21.15 2.15
C HIS A 271 -6.97 -21.78 0.92
N SER A 272 -7.52 -22.87 0.40
CA SER A 272 -7.05 -23.51 -0.83
C SER A 272 -7.52 -22.74 -2.08
N MET A 273 -6.74 -22.80 -3.17
CA MET A 273 -7.12 -22.31 -4.48
C MET A 273 -6.49 -23.15 -5.60
N ALA A 274 -5.17 -23.09 -5.81
CA ALA A 274 -4.50 -23.91 -6.81
C ALA A 274 -4.41 -25.36 -6.37
N ASP A 275 -4.71 -26.28 -7.27
CA ASP A 275 -4.58 -27.71 -7.01
C ASP A 275 -3.13 -28.11 -6.76
N GLY A 276 -2.89 -28.88 -5.70
CA GLY A 276 -1.55 -29.36 -5.32
C GLY A 276 -0.64 -28.25 -4.78
N ALA A 277 -1.19 -27.10 -4.40
CA ALA A 277 -0.40 -26.01 -3.87
C ALA A 277 0.33 -26.38 -2.57
N THR A 278 1.58 -25.91 -2.48
CA THR A 278 2.45 -25.96 -1.30
C THR A 278 2.96 -24.55 -1.00
N PRO A 279 2.06 -23.65 -0.58
CA PRO A 279 2.43 -22.26 -0.36
C PRO A 279 3.38 -22.13 0.83
N LEU A 280 4.12 -21.03 0.87
CA LEU A 280 4.95 -20.61 1.98
C LEU A 280 4.24 -19.44 2.69
N TYR A 281 3.33 -19.79 3.58
CA TYR A 281 2.54 -18.83 4.36
C TYR A 281 3.10 -18.71 5.77
N TYR A 282 3.35 -17.50 6.19
CA TYR A 282 3.99 -17.21 7.46
C TYR A 282 3.21 -16.16 8.26
N GLU A 283 3.22 -16.33 9.56
CA GLU A 283 2.70 -15.36 10.52
C GLU A 283 3.77 -15.17 11.63
N PHE A 284 4.16 -13.93 11.91
CA PHE A 284 5.19 -13.64 12.90
C PHE A 284 4.82 -12.45 13.79
N ASN A 285 4.71 -12.69 15.12
CA ASN A 285 4.45 -11.64 16.11
C ASN A 285 3.22 -10.75 15.82
N ASN A 286 2.20 -11.29 15.19
CA ASN A 286 0.93 -10.59 15.00
C ASN A 286 0.14 -10.53 16.33
N THR A 287 -0.75 -9.55 16.43
CA THR A 287 -1.59 -9.32 17.62
C THR A 287 -3.08 -9.21 17.21
N GLY A 288 -3.98 -9.19 18.19
CA GLY A 288 -5.42 -9.08 17.95
C GLY A 288 -6.16 -10.41 18.08
N ALA A 289 -7.49 -10.35 18.07
CA ALA A 289 -8.34 -11.52 18.34
C ALA A 289 -8.25 -12.62 17.26
N GLY A 290 -7.85 -12.26 16.03
CA GLY A 290 -7.64 -13.19 14.91
C GLY A 290 -6.21 -13.69 14.76
N SER A 291 -5.29 -13.43 15.72
CA SER A 291 -3.88 -13.82 15.61
C SER A 291 -3.54 -15.20 16.20
N ASP A 292 -4.51 -15.93 16.76
CA ASP A 292 -4.31 -17.31 17.20
C ASP A 292 -4.06 -18.21 15.98
N THR A 293 -2.97 -18.97 16.02
CA THR A 293 -2.53 -19.82 14.91
C THR A 293 -2.81 -21.31 15.12
N SER A 294 -3.50 -21.69 16.19
CA SER A 294 -3.74 -23.11 16.56
C SER A 294 -4.52 -23.91 15.50
N ASP A 295 -5.44 -23.25 14.78
CA ASP A 295 -6.30 -23.85 13.78
C ASP A 295 -5.90 -23.50 12.32
N ARG A 296 -4.74 -22.85 12.13
CA ARG A 296 -4.26 -22.43 10.81
C ARG A 296 -4.02 -23.58 9.86
N GLU A 297 -4.58 -23.46 8.66
CA GLU A 297 -4.23 -24.33 7.53
C GLU A 297 -3.03 -23.74 6.76
N TYR A 298 -2.22 -24.57 6.10
CA TYR A 298 -1.08 -24.18 5.26
C TYR A 298 0.02 -23.33 5.95
N LEU A 299 -0.01 -23.15 7.26
CA LEU A 299 0.98 -22.34 7.95
C LEU A 299 2.36 -23.01 7.94
N SER A 300 3.35 -22.28 7.50
CA SER A 300 4.77 -22.65 7.55
C SER A 300 5.44 -22.01 8.78
N THR A 301 6.49 -22.66 9.29
CA THR A 301 7.27 -22.11 10.41
C THR A 301 8.32 -21.12 9.94
N ILE A 302 8.49 -20.04 10.71
CA ILE A 302 9.55 -19.06 10.51
C ILE A 302 10.08 -18.60 11.88
N ASP A 303 11.41 -18.49 12.01
CA ASP A 303 12.07 -18.17 13.27
C ASP A 303 12.28 -16.65 13.46
N ALA A 304 12.19 -15.87 12.40
CA ALA A 304 12.38 -14.43 12.42
C ALA A 304 11.53 -13.74 11.35
N ALA A 305 11.23 -12.46 11.55
CA ALA A 305 10.62 -11.61 10.53
C ALA A 305 11.53 -11.50 9.29
N VAL A 306 10.93 -11.35 8.12
CA VAL A 306 11.68 -11.00 6.91
C VAL A 306 12.05 -9.51 6.93
N THR A 307 13.08 -9.13 6.19
CA THR A 307 13.55 -7.74 6.10
C THR A 307 13.21 -7.12 4.74
N LYS A 308 13.24 -5.79 4.66
CA LYS A 308 13.06 -5.08 3.39
C LYS A 308 14.11 -5.49 2.36
N GLU A 309 15.35 -5.70 2.79
CA GLU A 309 16.41 -6.20 1.91
C GLU A 309 16.07 -7.57 1.29
N THR A 310 15.45 -8.45 2.07
CA THR A 310 15.02 -9.77 1.58
C THR A 310 13.94 -9.67 0.50
N VAL A 311 13.03 -8.70 0.63
CA VAL A 311 11.85 -8.56 -0.24
C VAL A 311 12.11 -7.61 -1.39
N LEU A 312 12.77 -6.47 -1.13
CA LEU A 312 12.94 -5.37 -2.08
C LEU A 312 14.34 -5.27 -2.68
N GLY A 313 15.26 -6.18 -2.29
CA GLY A 313 16.65 -6.13 -2.69
C GLY A 313 17.51 -5.16 -1.85
N ASP A 314 18.84 -5.34 -1.90
CA ASP A 314 19.78 -4.58 -1.09
C ASP A 314 19.82 -3.09 -1.44
N ASP A 315 19.38 -2.74 -2.63
CA ASP A 315 19.40 -1.38 -3.19
C ASP A 315 18.09 -0.60 -2.96
N TYR A 316 17.13 -1.16 -2.23
CA TYR A 316 15.82 -0.53 -2.01
C TYR A 316 15.93 0.92 -1.50
N LYS A 317 16.96 1.24 -0.72
CA LYS A 317 17.21 2.59 -0.19
C LYS A 317 17.50 3.65 -1.27
N ASN A 318 17.75 3.23 -2.50
CA ASN A 318 18.01 4.14 -3.61
C ASN A 318 16.72 4.65 -4.27
N TRP A 319 15.60 3.95 -4.09
CA TRP A 319 14.33 4.28 -4.73
C TRP A 319 13.14 4.40 -3.76
N VAL A 320 13.24 3.85 -2.55
CA VAL A 320 12.22 4.03 -1.49
C VAL A 320 12.44 5.35 -0.78
N ASP A 321 11.39 6.16 -0.66
CA ASP A 321 11.40 7.36 0.19
C ASP A 321 11.24 6.95 1.65
N LEU A 322 12.34 6.95 2.39
CA LEU A 322 12.39 6.57 3.80
C LEU A 322 11.95 7.68 4.76
N SER A 323 11.47 8.81 4.26
CA SER A 323 10.98 9.91 5.09
C SER A 323 9.49 9.77 5.51
N TYR A 324 8.80 8.78 4.95
CA TYR A 324 7.41 8.41 5.28
C TYR A 324 7.30 7.46 6.46
#